data_6dc06ca72be478e85f8c331bd40fca9f
#
_entry.id   6dc06ca72be478e85f8c331bd40fca9f
#
_cell.length_a   1.000
_cell.length_b   1.000
_cell.length_c   1.000
_cell.angle_alpha   90.00
_cell.angle_beta   90.00
_cell.angle_gamma   90.00
#
_symmetry.space_group_name_H-M   'P 1'
#
loop_
_entity.id
_entity.type
_entity.pdbx_description
1 polymer ?
#
loop_
_entity_poly.entity_id
_entity_poly.type
_entity_poly.pdbx_seq_one_letter_code
_entity_poly.pdbx_strand_id
1 'polypeptide(L)'
;MSAIAPSSEDLSSQTVTDARGNRIIAPAALLPRLTVHFRASNCLLELDPLARPGTVTVEFNGDGGQCRLGRGNPGGMFSALLRIGHGSRIVVGDDTTTTARCFIGASEGASVLIGEDCMFASDVQLRCDDAHPIFDVHSGERVNPALDVVIGNHVWLAYGTRCMGGTEVGDGSVIGLDSVVTGPVPNNCIAVGRPARVVRRDVAWERPHLSHLPADPAAAAAAVPRSRWWDPTRD
;
A
#
# COMPACT_ATOMS: atom_id res chain seq x y z
N MET A 1 -14.89 23.36 -12.24
CA MET A 1 -14.40 22.84 -13.52
C MET A 1 -14.79 21.38 -13.60
N SER A 2 -15.72 21.03 -14.48
CA SER A 2 -16.14 19.64 -14.69
C SER A 2 -14.99 18.88 -15.36
N ALA A 3 -14.44 17.86 -14.71
CA ALA A 3 -13.47 17.00 -15.32
C ALA A 3 -14.18 16.22 -16.45
N ILE A 4 -13.71 16.37 -17.67
CA ILE A 4 -14.16 15.56 -18.81
C ILE A 4 -13.76 14.12 -18.50
N ALA A 5 -14.71 13.19 -18.51
CA ALA A 5 -14.43 11.76 -18.39
C ALA A 5 -13.52 11.35 -19.56
N PRO A 6 -12.46 10.54 -19.32
CA PRO A 6 -11.59 10.07 -20.39
C PRO A 6 -12.39 9.26 -21.43
N SER A 7 -12.00 9.38 -22.69
CA SER A 7 -12.58 8.59 -23.79
C SER A 7 -12.21 7.11 -23.65
N SER A 8 -12.94 6.19 -24.27
CA SER A 8 -12.64 4.75 -24.22
C SER A 8 -11.28 4.42 -24.84
N GLU A 9 -10.78 5.22 -25.79
CA GLU A 9 -9.44 5.09 -26.36
C GLU A 9 -8.34 5.48 -25.37
N ASP A 10 -8.59 6.48 -24.50
CA ASP A 10 -7.64 6.92 -23.45
C ASP A 10 -7.46 5.87 -22.34
N LEU A 11 -8.38 4.93 -22.21
CA LEU A 11 -8.37 3.85 -21.22
C LEU A 11 -7.76 2.55 -21.71
N SER A 12 -7.43 2.44 -23.01
CA SER A 12 -6.81 1.23 -23.56
C SER A 12 -5.37 1.10 -23.03
N SER A 13 -5.07 -0.02 -22.37
CA SER A 13 -3.72 -0.33 -21.94
C SER A 13 -2.86 -0.70 -23.13
N GLN A 14 -1.66 -0.15 -23.18
CA GLN A 14 -0.61 -0.56 -24.12
C GLN A 14 0.50 -1.28 -23.38
N THR A 15 1.24 -2.14 -24.09
CA THR A 15 2.43 -2.80 -23.56
C THR A 15 3.68 -2.20 -24.16
N VAL A 16 4.55 -1.66 -23.32
CA VAL A 16 5.89 -1.23 -23.71
C VAL A 16 6.89 -2.25 -23.18
N THR A 17 7.77 -2.75 -24.06
CA THR A 17 8.78 -3.75 -23.71
C THR A 17 10.17 -3.25 -24.11
N ASP A 18 11.16 -3.37 -23.23
CA ASP A 18 12.56 -3.06 -23.52
C ASP A 18 13.37 -4.31 -23.95
N ALA A 19 14.61 -4.11 -24.35
CA ALA A 19 15.49 -5.19 -24.83
C ALA A 19 15.89 -6.20 -23.72
N ARG A 20 15.64 -5.87 -22.43
CA ARG A 20 15.90 -6.77 -21.28
C ARG A 20 14.64 -7.51 -20.84
N GLY A 21 13.55 -7.46 -21.61
CA GLY A 21 12.30 -8.11 -21.30
C GLY A 21 11.47 -7.41 -20.22
N ASN A 22 11.83 -6.19 -19.82
CA ASN A 22 11.02 -5.40 -18.89
C ASN A 22 9.77 -4.88 -19.60
N ARG A 23 8.64 -4.91 -18.91
CA ARG A 23 7.35 -4.53 -19.47
C ARG A 23 6.61 -3.51 -18.61
N ILE A 24 5.97 -2.56 -19.27
CA ILE A 24 4.97 -1.68 -18.66
C ILE A 24 3.65 -1.93 -19.37
N ILE A 25 2.60 -2.25 -18.64
CA ILE A 25 1.24 -2.40 -19.12
C ILE A 25 0.39 -1.30 -18.48
N ALA A 26 0.06 -0.27 -19.23
CA ALA A 26 -0.69 0.89 -18.74
C ALA A 26 -1.32 1.67 -19.89
N PRO A 27 -2.39 2.45 -19.66
CA PRO A 27 -2.83 3.45 -20.62
C PRO A 27 -1.74 4.50 -20.89
N ALA A 28 -1.63 4.93 -22.15
CA ALA A 28 -0.64 5.94 -22.56
C ALA A 28 -0.74 7.23 -21.73
N ALA A 29 -1.96 7.64 -21.35
CA ALA A 29 -2.21 8.84 -20.57
C ALA A 29 -1.63 8.79 -19.14
N LEU A 30 -1.37 7.60 -18.58
CA LEU A 30 -0.80 7.43 -17.23
C LEU A 30 0.72 7.43 -17.23
N LEU A 31 1.38 7.09 -18.33
CA LEU A 31 2.85 6.97 -18.40
C LEU A 31 3.58 8.26 -17.97
N PRO A 32 3.16 9.48 -18.35
CA PRO A 32 3.83 10.71 -17.92
C PRO A 32 3.77 10.99 -16.41
N ARG A 33 2.89 10.29 -15.68
CA ARG A 33 2.75 10.41 -14.22
C ARG A 33 3.66 9.48 -13.43
N LEU A 34 4.42 8.64 -14.13
CA LEU A 34 5.27 7.62 -13.55
C LEU A 34 6.74 7.95 -13.79
N THR A 35 7.58 7.68 -12.80
CA THR A 35 9.02 7.58 -12.99
C THR A 35 9.41 6.12 -12.79
N VAL A 36 9.90 5.44 -13.83
CA VAL A 36 10.23 4.01 -13.76
C VAL A 36 11.71 3.81 -14.06
N HIS A 37 12.41 3.12 -13.15
CA HIS A 37 13.81 2.78 -13.29
C HIS A 37 13.98 1.26 -13.33
N PHE A 38 14.30 0.71 -14.50
CA PHE A 38 14.69 -0.68 -14.67
C PHE A 38 16.21 -0.82 -14.56
N ARG A 39 16.70 -1.23 -13.40
CA ARG A 39 18.12 -1.61 -13.20
C ARG A 39 18.36 -3.11 -13.40
N ALA A 40 17.29 -3.87 -13.69
CA ALA A 40 17.23 -5.31 -13.78
C ALA A 40 16.47 -5.75 -15.05
N SER A 41 16.23 -7.05 -15.21
CA SER A 41 15.62 -7.66 -16.39
C SER A 41 14.34 -8.40 -16.04
N ASN A 42 13.46 -8.63 -17.04
CA ASN A 42 12.20 -9.39 -16.90
C ASN A 42 11.25 -8.86 -15.83
N CYS A 43 11.27 -7.56 -15.58
CA CYS A 43 10.40 -6.91 -14.62
C CYS A 43 9.06 -6.50 -15.25
N LEU A 44 8.03 -6.41 -14.43
CA LEU A 44 6.67 -6.05 -14.86
C LEU A 44 6.10 -4.93 -14.00
N LEU A 45 5.67 -3.85 -14.64
CA LEU A 45 4.79 -2.84 -14.06
C LEU A 45 3.44 -2.91 -14.76
N GLU A 46 2.36 -3.12 -13.99
CA GLU A 46 0.99 -3.15 -14.48
C GLU A 46 0.13 -2.12 -13.74
N LEU A 47 -0.59 -1.30 -14.48
CA LEU A 47 -1.57 -0.35 -13.94
C LEU A 47 -2.96 -0.68 -14.44
N ASP A 48 -3.94 -0.66 -13.53
CA ASP A 48 -5.34 -0.64 -13.92
C ASP A 48 -5.63 0.59 -14.81
N PRO A 49 -6.46 0.49 -15.85
CA PRO A 49 -6.81 1.62 -16.71
C PRO A 49 -7.37 2.83 -15.98
N LEU A 50 -8.00 2.62 -14.85
CA LEU A 50 -8.57 3.67 -14.00
C LEU A 50 -7.67 4.03 -12.80
N ALA A 51 -6.41 3.58 -12.79
CA ALA A 51 -5.46 3.95 -11.75
C ALA A 51 -5.29 5.48 -11.65
N ARG A 52 -5.09 5.98 -10.45
CA ARG A 52 -4.87 7.41 -10.17
C ARG A 52 -3.52 7.65 -9.49
N PRO A 53 -2.41 7.47 -10.22
CA PRO A 53 -1.10 7.78 -9.69
C PRO A 53 -0.95 9.29 -9.47
N GLY A 54 -0.48 9.65 -8.27
CA GLY A 54 0.04 10.97 -7.98
C GLY A 54 1.52 11.04 -8.35
N THR A 55 2.42 11.22 -7.37
CA THR A 55 3.86 11.12 -7.58
C THR A 55 4.32 9.68 -7.30
N VAL A 56 4.44 8.86 -8.35
CA VAL A 56 4.87 7.45 -8.24
C VAL A 56 6.22 7.27 -8.91
N THR A 57 7.18 6.74 -8.14
CA THR A 57 8.46 6.27 -8.65
C THR A 57 8.56 4.76 -8.40
N VAL A 58 8.90 3.99 -9.42
CA VAL A 58 9.11 2.54 -9.34
C VAL A 58 10.55 2.22 -9.68
N GLU A 59 11.28 1.60 -8.76
CA GLU A 59 12.67 1.17 -8.92
C GLU A 59 12.73 -0.35 -8.89
N PHE A 60 12.97 -0.98 -10.05
CA PHE A 60 13.26 -2.40 -10.17
C PHE A 60 14.76 -2.61 -10.03
N ASN A 61 15.18 -3.10 -8.86
CA ASN A 61 16.58 -3.30 -8.49
C ASN A 61 17.02 -4.76 -8.61
N GLY A 62 16.11 -5.70 -8.89
CA GLY A 62 16.40 -7.13 -9.07
C GLY A 62 15.52 -7.75 -10.16
N ASP A 63 16.03 -8.80 -10.81
CA ASP A 63 15.38 -9.47 -11.93
C ASP A 63 14.03 -10.09 -11.51
N GLY A 64 13.06 -10.08 -12.43
CA GLY A 64 11.75 -10.69 -12.23
C GLY A 64 10.83 -9.94 -11.26
N GLY A 65 11.19 -8.71 -10.87
CA GLY A 65 10.38 -7.88 -10.00
C GLY A 65 9.02 -7.54 -10.62
N GLN A 66 7.98 -7.48 -9.80
CA GLN A 66 6.61 -7.20 -10.26
C GLN A 66 5.96 -6.10 -9.43
N CYS A 67 5.24 -5.21 -10.09
CA CYS A 67 4.45 -4.16 -9.46
C CYS A 67 3.08 -4.06 -10.14
N ARG A 68 2.01 -4.09 -9.34
CA ARG A 68 0.66 -3.85 -9.82
C ARG A 68 0.00 -2.74 -9.01
N LEU A 69 -0.60 -1.78 -9.70
CA LEU A 69 -1.43 -0.72 -9.12
C LEU A 69 -2.86 -0.89 -9.60
N GLY A 70 -3.77 -1.07 -8.68
CA GLY A 70 -5.20 -1.20 -8.92
C GLY A 70 -5.88 0.11 -9.34
N ARG A 71 -7.19 0.05 -9.52
CA ARG A 71 -8.04 1.20 -9.82
C ARG A 71 -7.90 2.27 -8.73
N GLY A 72 -7.93 3.54 -9.12
CA GLY A 72 -7.78 4.65 -8.21
C GLY A 72 -9.10 5.14 -7.62
N ASN A 73 -9.06 5.60 -6.37
CA ASN A 73 -10.18 6.24 -5.69
C ASN A 73 -10.50 7.62 -6.32
N PRO A 74 -11.78 7.93 -6.65
CA PRO A 74 -12.16 9.24 -7.20
C PRO A 74 -11.82 10.43 -6.30
N GLY A 75 -11.77 10.24 -4.99
CA GLY A 75 -11.50 11.28 -3.99
C GLY A 75 -10.03 11.46 -3.61
N GLY A 76 -9.09 10.67 -4.21
CA GLY A 76 -7.69 10.73 -3.82
C GLY A 76 -6.73 10.17 -4.87
N MET A 77 -5.46 10.21 -4.57
CA MET A 77 -4.38 9.67 -5.40
C MET A 77 -3.50 8.73 -4.59
N PHE A 78 -2.78 7.86 -5.29
CA PHE A 78 -1.73 7.04 -4.71
C PHE A 78 -0.36 7.60 -5.09
N SER A 79 0.47 7.94 -4.09
CA SER A 79 1.82 8.47 -4.26
C SER A 79 2.83 7.64 -3.47
N ALA A 80 3.86 7.13 -4.14
CA ALA A 80 4.84 6.24 -3.50
C ALA A 80 6.21 6.25 -4.17
N LEU A 81 7.24 5.88 -3.38
CA LEU A 81 8.47 5.29 -3.87
C LEU A 81 8.38 3.77 -3.65
N LEU A 82 8.33 3.02 -4.75
CA LEU A 82 8.24 1.56 -4.76
C LEU A 82 9.60 1.00 -5.14
N ARG A 83 10.22 0.19 -4.28
CA ARG A 83 11.47 -0.52 -4.55
C ARG A 83 11.23 -2.01 -4.61
N ILE A 84 11.58 -2.63 -5.73
CA ILE A 84 11.34 -4.04 -5.97
C ILE A 84 12.67 -4.74 -6.25
N GLY A 85 13.03 -5.68 -5.39
CA GLY A 85 14.20 -6.55 -5.51
C GLY A 85 13.93 -7.80 -6.34
N HIS A 86 14.88 -8.72 -6.31
CA HIS A 86 14.86 -9.97 -7.09
C HIS A 86 13.65 -10.83 -6.74
N GLY A 87 12.87 -11.23 -7.76
CA GLY A 87 11.70 -12.11 -7.63
C GLY A 87 10.57 -11.59 -6.75
N SER A 88 10.65 -10.33 -6.31
CA SER A 88 9.72 -9.72 -5.35
C SER A 88 8.56 -9.04 -6.05
N ARG A 89 7.50 -8.78 -5.29
CA ARG A 89 6.33 -8.09 -5.84
C ARG A 89 5.71 -7.10 -4.87
N ILE A 90 5.15 -6.04 -5.45
CA ILE A 90 4.30 -5.09 -4.74
C ILE A 90 2.95 -5.06 -5.45
N VAL A 91 1.86 -5.30 -4.70
CA VAL A 91 0.50 -5.23 -5.20
C VAL A 91 -0.27 -4.22 -4.38
N VAL A 92 -0.86 -3.23 -5.03
CA VAL A 92 -1.75 -2.25 -4.41
C VAL A 92 -3.15 -2.46 -4.96
N GLY A 93 -4.09 -2.76 -4.08
CA GLY A 93 -5.50 -2.97 -4.41
C GLY A 93 -6.22 -1.69 -4.80
N ASP A 94 -7.46 -1.85 -5.22
CA ASP A 94 -8.33 -0.78 -5.71
C ASP A 94 -8.59 0.27 -4.62
N ASP A 95 -8.82 1.50 -5.04
CA ASP A 95 -9.27 2.62 -4.20
C ASP A 95 -8.33 2.99 -3.03
N THR A 96 -7.11 2.45 -2.99
CA THR A 96 -6.09 2.80 -2.00
C THR A 96 -5.54 4.20 -2.26
N THR A 97 -5.45 5.02 -1.21
CA THR A 97 -5.00 6.42 -1.28
C THR A 97 -3.87 6.73 -0.31
N THR A 98 -3.08 7.75 -0.64
CA THR A 98 -2.04 8.28 0.25
C THR A 98 -2.18 9.78 0.41
N THR A 99 -1.97 10.32 1.61
CA THR A 99 -1.94 11.78 1.83
C THR A 99 -0.67 12.40 1.25
N ALA A 100 0.47 11.71 1.40
CA ALA A 100 1.75 12.11 0.83
C ALA A 100 2.48 10.87 0.30
N ARG A 101 3.64 11.08 -0.33
CA ARG A 101 4.44 9.99 -0.87
C ARG A 101 4.90 9.04 0.23
N CYS A 102 4.47 7.77 0.18
CA CYS A 102 4.91 6.71 1.08
C CYS A 102 6.12 5.95 0.49
N PHE A 103 6.78 5.14 1.33
CA PHE A 103 7.84 4.21 0.91
C PHE A 103 7.33 2.76 1.02
N ILE A 104 7.50 1.97 -0.04
CA ILE A 104 7.17 0.55 -0.06
C ILE A 104 8.32 -0.22 -0.69
N GLY A 105 8.91 -1.14 0.07
CA GLY A 105 10.04 -1.97 -0.36
C GLY A 105 9.75 -3.45 -0.23
N ALA A 106 10.01 -4.22 -1.30
CA ALA A 106 9.97 -5.67 -1.32
C ALA A 106 11.28 -6.21 -1.88
N SER A 107 11.87 -7.22 -1.25
CA SER A 107 13.17 -7.78 -1.59
C SER A 107 13.23 -9.29 -1.34
N GLU A 108 14.21 -9.97 -1.92
CA GLU A 108 14.50 -11.39 -1.67
C GLU A 108 13.31 -12.35 -1.91
N GLY A 109 12.49 -12.09 -2.93
CA GLY A 109 11.33 -12.91 -3.24
C GLY A 109 10.10 -12.61 -2.38
N ALA A 110 10.23 -11.81 -1.33
CA ALA A 110 9.10 -11.42 -0.48
C ALA A 110 8.18 -10.41 -1.18
N SER A 111 6.96 -10.29 -0.65
CA SER A 111 5.88 -9.48 -1.22
C SER A 111 5.38 -8.42 -0.26
N VAL A 112 4.96 -7.27 -0.80
CA VAL A 112 4.07 -6.33 -0.11
C VAL A 112 2.73 -6.38 -0.81
N LEU A 113 1.70 -6.83 -0.08
CA LEU A 113 0.34 -6.98 -0.56
C LEU A 113 -0.56 -6.01 0.19
N ILE A 114 -1.21 -5.12 -0.53
CA ILE A 114 -2.11 -4.11 0.03
C ILE A 114 -3.49 -4.34 -0.58
N GLY A 115 -4.48 -4.50 0.26
CA GLY A 115 -5.87 -4.69 -0.13
C GLY A 115 -6.50 -3.43 -0.73
N GLU A 116 -7.80 -3.48 -0.90
CA GLU A 116 -8.59 -2.38 -1.45
C GLU A 116 -9.00 -1.35 -0.38
N ASP A 117 -9.35 -0.15 -0.84
CA ASP A 117 -9.91 0.94 -0.04
C ASP A 117 -9.07 1.37 1.16
N CYS A 118 -7.75 1.13 1.12
CA CYS A 118 -6.84 1.55 2.19
C CYS A 118 -6.55 3.06 2.16
N MET A 119 -6.27 3.62 3.33
CA MET A 119 -5.91 5.03 3.48
C MET A 119 -4.59 5.16 4.26
N PHE A 120 -3.55 5.65 3.60
CA PHE A 120 -2.24 5.89 4.20
C PHE A 120 -2.02 7.38 4.41
N ALA A 121 -1.73 7.77 5.61
CA ALA A 121 -1.32 9.14 5.93
C ALA A 121 0.11 9.41 5.44
N SER A 122 0.66 10.56 5.79
CA SER A 122 2.03 10.92 5.42
C SER A 122 3.07 10.06 6.16
N ASP A 123 4.25 9.90 5.56
CA ASP A 123 5.42 9.21 6.11
C ASP A 123 5.21 7.72 6.47
N VAL A 124 4.27 7.05 5.79
CA VAL A 124 4.07 5.61 5.95
C VAL A 124 5.17 4.84 5.23
N GLN A 125 5.69 3.79 5.88
CA GLN A 125 6.69 2.88 5.31
C GLN A 125 6.28 1.43 5.50
N LEU A 126 6.36 0.64 4.40
CA LEU A 126 6.20 -0.81 4.41
C LEU A 126 7.50 -1.44 3.90
N ARG A 127 8.09 -2.34 4.68
CA ARG A 127 9.41 -2.91 4.40
C ARG A 127 9.41 -4.41 4.68
N CYS A 128 9.71 -5.22 3.66
CA CYS A 128 9.89 -6.66 3.79
C CYS A 128 11.25 -7.04 4.39
N ASP A 129 12.24 -6.16 4.32
CA ASP A 129 13.64 -6.44 4.65
C ASP A 129 14.31 -5.29 5.42
N ASP A 130 15.48 -5.60 5.98
CA ASP A 130 16.34 -4.67 6.72
C ASP A 130 17.48 -4.09 5.86
N ALA A 131 17.47 -4.32 4.55
CA ALA A 131 18.48 -3.93 3.56
C ALA A 131 19.86 -4.61 3.73
N HIS A 132 20.26 -5.00 4.93
CA HIS A 132 21.55 -5.62 5.22
C HIS A 132 21.37 -6.92 6.01
N PRO A 133 22.21 -7.96 5.73
CA PRO A 133 22.13 -9.23 6.44
C PRO A 133 22.64 -9.09 7.88
N ILE A 134 21.92 -9.70 8.81
CA ILE A 134 22.29 -9.81 10.23
C ILE A 134 22.57 -11.28 10.51
N PHE A 135 23.68 -11.59 11.21
CA PHE A 135 24.09 -12.95 11.46
C PHE A 135 24.15 -13.25 12.96
N ASP A 136 23.77 -14.46 13.34
CA ASP A 136 24.07 -15.01 14.65
C ASP A 136 25.59 -15.25 14.76
N VAL A 137 26.23 -14.73 15.79
CA VAL A 137 27.69 -14.76 15.94
C VAL A 137 28.25 -16.16 16.29
N HIS A 138 27.39 -17.07 16.78
CA HIS A 138 27.80 -18.41 17.18
C HIS A 138 27.61 -19.43 16.06
N SER A 139 26.45 -19.38 15.39
CA SER A 139 26.12 -20.29 14.29
C SER A 139 26.62 -19.82 12.93
N GLY A 140 26.82 -18.49 12.75
CA GLY A 140 27.08 -17.87 11.46
C GLY A 140 25.82 -17.82 10.56
N GLU A 141 24.66 -18.22 11.03
CA GLU A 141 23.44 -18.21 10.26
C GLU A 141 22.85 -16.80 10.17
N ARG A 142 22.26 -16.48 9.02
CA ARG A 142 21.52 -15.23 8.83
C ARG A 142 20.17 -15.28 9.57
N VAL A 143 19.87 -14.27 10.40
CA VAL A 143 18.69 -14.25 11.28
C VAL A 143 17.58 -13.32 10.81
N ASN A 144 17.79 -12.53 9.75
CA ASN A 144 16.81 -11.56 9.23
C ASN A 144 16.46 -11.77 7.74
N PRO A 145 15.92 -12.93 7.35
CA PRO A 145 15.41 -13.09 5.99
C PRO A 145 14.24 -12.11 5.74
N ALA A 146 14.05 -11.71 4.49
CA ALA A 146 12.88 -10.92 4.12
C ALA A 146 11.60 -11.72 4.37
N LEU A 147 10.55 -11.05 4.86
CA LEU A 147 9.23 -11.61 5.12
C LEU A 147 8.16 -10.75 4.47
N ASP A 148 7.06 -11.37 4.04
CA ASP A 148 5.94 -10.66 3.45
C ASP A 148 5.36 -9.60 4.40
N VAL A 149 4.82 -8.54 3.81
CA VAL A 149 3.97 -7.55 4.49
C VAL A 149 2.60 -7.59 3.85
N VAL A 150 1.58 -7.89 4.64
CA VAL A 150 0.19 -7.99 4.19
C VAL A 150 -0.64 -6.93 4.90
N ILE A 151 -1.25 -6.05 4.13
CA ILE A 151 -2.23 -5.08 4.60
C ILE A 151 -3.58 -5.48 4.00
N GLY A 152 -4.54 -5.79 4.84
CA GLY A 152 -5.90 -6.16 4.44
C GLY A 152 -6.64 -5.01 3.76
N ASN A 153 -7.94 -5.18 3.61
CA ASN A 153 -8.80 -4.19 2.98
C ASN A 153 -9.23 -3.12 3.98
N HIS A 154 -9.49 -1.91 3.50
CA HIS A 154 -9.99 -0.81 4.31
C HIS A 154 -9.16 -0.58 5.58
N VAL A 155 -7.83 -0.59 5.44
CA VAL A 155 -6.90 -0.35 6.55
C VAL A 155 -6.48 1.11 6.55
N TRP A 156 -6.54 1.74 7.72
CA TRP A 156 -6.00 3.08 7.91
C TRP A 156 -4.63 3.01 8.59
N LEU A 157 -3.58 3.36 7.86
CA LEU A 157 -2.25 3.58 8.40
C LEU A 157 -2.07 5.07 8.70
N ALA A 158 -2.03 5.44 9.98
CA ALA A 158 -1.87 6.83 10.41
C ALA A 158 -0.43 7.33 10.15
N TYR A 159 -0.22 8.64 10.37
CA TYR A 159 1.05 9.32 10.13
C TYR A 159 2.25 8.56 10.74
N GLY A 160 3.33 8.42 9.99
CA GLY A 160 4.58 7.84 10.47
C GLY A 160 4.55 6.34 10.76
N THR A 161 3.46 5.63 10.40
CA THR A 161 3.36 4.17 10.60
C THR A 161 4.43 3.43 9.81
N ARG A 162 5.06 2.43 10.44
CA ARG A 162 6.01 1.50 9.83
C ARG A 162 5.54 0.07 9.98
N CYS A 163 5.38 -0.64 8.86
CA CYS A 163 5.10 -2.07 8.82
C CYS A 163 6.35 -2.81 8.36
N MET A 164 6.89 -3.66 9.23
CA MET A 164 8.12 -4.42 8.98
C MET A 164 7.79 -5.83 8.47
N GLY A 165 8.78 -6.56 7.97
CA GLY A 165 8.62 -7.94 7.52
C GLY A 165 7.88 -8.82 8.54
N GLY A 166 6.94 -9.65 8.06
CA GLY A 166 6.06 -10.46 8.90
C GLY A 166 4.82 -9.73 9.44
N THR A 167 4.61 -8.47 9.04
CA THR A 167 3.36 -7.75 9.38
C THR A 167 2.18 -8.30 8.60
N GLU A 168 1.09 -8.56 9.30
CA GLU A 168 -0.22 -8.87 8.73
C GLU A 168 -1.29 -8.01 9.45
N VAL A 169 -1.91 -7.07 8.75
CA VAL A 169 -2.97 -6.21 9.30
C VAL A 169 -4.30 -6.62 8.70
N GLY A 170 -5.23 -7.06 9.55
CA GLY A 170 -6.57 -7.47 9.13
C GLY A 170 -7.45 -6.31 8.69
N ASP A 171 -8.50 -6.65 7.92
CA ASP A 171 -9.44 -5.71 7.31
C ASP A 171 -10.06 -4.75 8.33
N GLY A 172 -10.34 -3.51 7.91
CA GLY A 172 -11.02 -2.51 8.72
C GLY A 172 -10.23 -1.97 9.92
N SER A 173 -8.95 -2.33 10.04
CA SER A 173 -8.11 -1.93 11.19
C SER A 173 -7.46 -0.58 11.02
N VAL A 174 -7.11 0.02 12.14
CA VAL A 174 -6.41 1.31 12.25
C VAL A 174 -5.07 1.12 12.95
N ILE A 175 -3.99 1.51 12.30
CA ILE A 175 -2.67 1.58 12.94
C ILE A 175 -2.40 3.04 13.31
N GLY A 176 -2.28 3.28 14.61
CA GLY A 176 -2.15 4.63 15.13
C GLY A 176 -0.81 5.29 14.81
N LEU A 177 -0.77 6.60 14.99
CA LEU A 177 0.35 7.49 14.68
C LEU A 177 1.69 6.94 15.23
N ASP A 178 2.73 7.00 14.39
CA ASP A 178 4.12 6.62 14.72
C ASP A 178 4.30 5.17 15.22
N SER A 179 3.36 4.28 14.93
CA SER A 179 3.46 2.88 15.36
C SER A 179 4.39 2.07 14.47
N VAL A 180 5.02 1.04 15.06
CA VAL A 180 5.86 0.05 14.36
C VAL A 180 5.22 -1.32 14.49
N VAL A 181 4.66 -1.83 13.39
CA VAL A 181 4.03 -3.16 13.32
C VAL A 181 5.08 -4.19 12.92
N THR A 182 5.18 -5.27 13.70
CA THR A 182 6.17 -6.35 13.49
C THR A 182 5.53 -7.74 13.52
N GLY A 183 4.21 -7.83 13.41
CA GLY A 183 3.47 -9.10 13.47
C GLY A 183 1.99 -8.86 13.21
N PRO A 184 1.13 -9.86 13.48
CA PRO A 184 -0.29 -9.80 13.14
C PRO A 184 -1.08 -8.80 14.00
N VAL A 185 -2.01 -8.11 13.34
CA VAL A 185 -3.08 -7.30 13.95
C VAL A 185 -4.40 -7.82 13.41
N PRO A 186 -5.34 -8.29 14.25
CA PRO A 186 -6.63 -8.78 13.79
C PRO A 186 -7.45 -7.71 13.05
N ASN A 187 -8.51 -8.12 12.36
CA ASN A 187 -9.44 -7.20 11.71
C ASN A 187 -10.16 -6.30 12.72
N ASN A 188 -10.59 -5.12 12.28
CA ASN A 188 -11.41 -4.18 13.05
C ASN A 188 -10.83 -3.83 14.44
N CYS A 189 -9.50 -3.63 14.46
CA CYS A 189 -8.74 -3.26 15.67
C CYS A 189 -8.07 -1.90 15.53
N ILE A 190 -7.84 -1.25 16.67
CA ILE A 190 -6.84 -0.19 16.78
C ILE A 190 -5.58 -0.77 17.41
N ALA A 191 -4.45 -0.67 16.71
CA ALA A 191 -3.13 -1.02 17.24
C ALA A 191 -2.22 0.21 17.28
N VAL A 192 -1.46 0.38 18.38
CA VAL A 192 -0.57 1.52 18.56
C VAL A 192 0.73 1.12 19.27
N GLY A 193 1.77 1.91 19.08
CA GLY A 193 3.02 1.80 19.82
C GLY A 193 4.19 1.19 19.04
N ARG A 194 5.33 1.04 19.72
CA ARG A 194 6.60 0.51 19.19
C ARG A 194 7.17 -0.54 20.15
N PRO A 195 6.91 -1.84 19.89
CA PRO A 195 6.10 -2.43 18.84
C PRO A 195 4.60 -2.20 19.06
N ALA A 196 3.82 -2.17 17.96
CA ALA A 196 2.38 -1.96 18.01
C ALA A 196 1.67 -3.08 18.76
N ARG A 197 0.66 -2.71 19.56
CA ARG A 197 -0.22 -3.66 20.28
C ARG A 197 -1.67 -3.23 20.09
N VAL A 198 -2.56 -4.21 20.02
CA VAL A 198 -4.00 -3.95 19.97
C VAL A 198 -4.44 -3.30 21.28
N VAL A 199 -5.01 -2.11 21.18
CA VAL A 199 -5.55 -1.34 22.33
C VAL A 199 -7.07 -1.30 22.34
N ARG A 200 -7.70 -1.58 21.19
CA ARG A 200 -9.17 -1.64 21.06
C ARG A 200 -9.55 -2.62 19.97
N ARG A 201 -10.61 -3.37 20.21
CA ARG A 201 -11.25 -4.29 19.28
C ARG A 201 -12.64 -3.78 18.90
N ASP A 202 -13.26 -4.40 17.90
CA ASP A 202 -14.62 -4.12 17.45
C ASP A 202 -14.82 -2.63 17.07
N VAL A 203 -13.90 -2.11 16.29
CA VAL A 203 -13.93 -0.74 15.77
C VAL A 203 -14.17 -0.73 14.27
N ALA A 204 -14.76 0.35 13.79
CA ALA A 204 -14.80 0.68 12.38
C ALA A 204 -14.41 2.14 12.18
N TRP A 205 -13.87 2.47 11.02
CA TRP A 205 -13.56 3.81 10.61
C TRP A 205 -14.17 4.09 9.23
N GLU A 206 -14.31 5.36 8.89
CA GLU A 206 -14.84 5.76 7.60
C GLU A 206 -14.07 6.96 7.05
N ARG A 207 -14.04 7.12 5.73
CA ARG A 207 -13.24 8.13 5.03
C ARG A 207 -13.64 9.59 5.24
N PRO A 208 -14.93 9.96 5.50
CA PRO A 208 -15.30 11.37 5.67
C PRO A 208 -14.46 12.04 6.76
N HIS A 209 -13.84 13.17 6.42
CA HIS A 209 -13.02 13.94 7.37
C HIS A 209 -13.90 14.65 8.40
N LEU A 210 -13.51 14.60 9.67
CA LEU A 210 -14.31 15.16 10.78
C LEU A 210 -14.71 16.64 10.59
N SER A 211 -13.88 17.44 9.89
CA SER A 211 -14.21 18.85 9.60
C SER A 211 -15.43 19.03 8.68
N HIS A 212 -15.87 17.97 8.00
CA HIS A 212 -17.03 17.97 7.10
C HIS A 212 -18.26 17.37 7.76
N LEU A 213 -18.16 16.95 9.02
CA LEU A 213 -19.26 16.35 9.77
C LEU A 213 -19.86 17.37 10.76
N PRO A 214 -21.15 17.16 11.20
CA PRO A 214 -21.73 17.95 12.26
C PRO A 214 -20.87 17.97 13.53
N ALA A 215 -20.87 19.07 14.27
CA ALA A 215 -20.09 19.19 15.51
C ALA A 215 -20.63 18.28 16.65
N ASP A 216 -21.94 17.98 16.63
CA ASP A 216 -22.55 17.03 17.56
C ASP A 216 -22.14 15.60 17.21
N PRO A 217 -21.54 14.81 18.14
CA PRO A 217 -21.07 13.47 17.85
C PRO A 217 -22.16 12.48 17.40
N ALA A 218 -23.37 12.60 17.92
CA ALA A 218 -24.48 11.72 17.53
C ALA A 218 -24.97 12.03 16.12
N ALA A 219 -25.10 13.32 15.78
CA ALA A 219 -25.41 13.77 14.42
C ALA A 219 -24.30 13.41 13.43
N ALA A 220 -23.03 13.55 13.82
CA ALA A 220 -21.90 13.13 13.01
C ALA A 220 -21.95 11.62 12.70
N ALA A 221 -22.18 10.80 13.72
CA ALA A 221 -22.32 9.35 13.55
C ALA A 221 -23.49 8.96 12.63
N ALA A 222 -24.61 9.67 12.72
CA ALA A 222 -25.77 9.45 11.86
C ALA A 222 -25.54 9.90 10.39
N ALA A 223 -24.67 10.88 10.17
CA ALA A 223 -24.36 11.41 8.84
C ALA A 223 -23.37 10.54 8.04
N VAL A 224 -22.67 9.61 8.68
CA VAL A 224 -21.67 8.74 8.03
C VAL A 224 -22.31 7.40 7.66
N PRO A 225 -22.43 7.08 6.36
CA PRO A 225 -22.93 5.77 5.94
C PRO A 225 -21.92 4.68 6.33
N ARG A 226 -22.44 3.58 6.83
CA ARG A 226 -21.60 2.40 7.17
C ARG A 226 -21.14 1.70 5.90
N SER A 227 -19.86 1.45 5.81
CA SER A 227 -19.30 0.59 4.78
C SER A 227 -19.52 -0.91 5.09
N ARG A 228 -19.13 -1.79 4.17
CA ARG A 228 -19.15 -3.26 4.38
C ARG A 228 -18.10 -3.78 5.38
N TRP A 229 -17.25 -2.93 5.90
CA TRP A 229 -16.11 -3.28 6.76
C TRP A 229 -16.44 -3.21 8.27
N TRP A 230 -17.69 -3.15 8.64
CA TRP A 230 -18.17 -3.11 10.03
C TRP A 230 -18.34 -4.53 10.58
N ASP A 231 -17.27 -5.30 10.63
CA ASP A 231 -17.27 -6.66 11.16
C ASP A 231 -16.78 -6.69 12.61
N PRO A 232 -17.26 -7.63 13.44
CA PRO A 232 -16.61 -7.94 14.71
C PRO A 232 -15.18 -8.42 14.50
N THR A 233 -14.31 -8.12 15.48
CA THR A 233 -12.95 -8.64 15.48
C THR A 233 -12.96 -10.16 15.58
N ARG A 234 -12.16 -10.81 14.73
CA ARG A 234 -11.91 -12.27 14.76
C ARG A 234 -10.53 -12.53 15.33
N ASP A 235 -10.38 -13.60 16.11
CA ASP A 235 -9.09 -14.02 16.68
C ASP A 235 -8.27 -14.79 15.65
#